data_b6bffc1237e0f3c59d38babc392d86a4
#
_entry.id   b6bffc1237e0f3c59d38babc392d86a4
#
_cell.length_a   1.000
_cell.length_b   1.000
_cell.length_c   1.000
_cell.angle_alpha   90.00
_cell.angle_beta   90.00
_cell.angle_gamma   90.00
#
_symmetry.space_group_name_H-M   'P 1'
#
loop_
_entity.id
_entity.type
_entity.pdbx_description
1 polymer ?
#
loop_
_entity_poly.entity_id
_entity_poly.type
_entity_poly.pdbx_seq_one_letter_code
_entity_poly.pdbx_strand_id
1 'polypeptide(L)'
;MALDTLIIAGLAAELDRRLAGARVDKVTMPRRDRIVLHLRAAEGNVRLLLCAGNAARVHLTQEKFDNPETPPMLCMLLRKQMAGGRILSVTQPEHERLLELRFTALDELGVAAEKRLICEMMGRMTNLILVGPGDIIIACTHAASYETSERAVQPGLRYRLPLRQDKPSLWSLSAGQLTELCRACQGDPMALCDRIAGLSPRIAREMVFRGGSPEGTAVELLALQTAEPEPWLLEKSDGSRELAALEIRQDPNTKCIKRDSFSELLDDFYREQTKKEDLRALNGSIVKTMTTRRNRLQRKLAGQKQELLQAEEREALKRTADLITANLYAIRPGMKSVELTDYFDPALPQVRVELDPQLSPQENAQRLFSKYTRLKRAEEALRRQIALGQAELEYVEAVLYTLSSAGDAAQIREIREELVQAGYLRPTEKGRRKPKPALFHPRAFTVDGGLTVLCGRSNRENDELTHRRAAKTDLWFHARNVPGSHVVLLAQGQQPSKLALEQAAGIAAYYSSVAGQPRVAVDYTQVRRVKKPQGARPGMVNYFEFQTILAVPALPEEK
;
A
#
# COMPACT_ATOMS: atom_id res chain seq x y z
N MET A 1 17.19 5.72 -4.12
CA MET A 1 18.55 6.11 -4.50
C MET A 1 18.62 6.08 -6.02
N ALA A 2 19.16 7.08 -6.69
CA ALA A 2 19.37 7.04 -8.13
C ALA A 2 20.68 6.28 -8.42
N LEU A 3 20.68 5.48 -9.49
CA LEU A 3 21.90 4.83 -9.96
C LEU A 3 22.90 5.91 -10.42
N ASP A 4 24.17 5.72 -10.10
CA ASP A 4 25.22 6.61 -10.59
C ASP A 4 25.65 6.25 -12.01
N THR A 5 26.43 7.12 -12.62
CA THR A 5 26.87 7.03 -14.00
C THR A 5 27.70 5.76 -14.26
N LEU A 6 28.56 5.34 -13.31
CA LEU A 6 29.41 4.16 -13.47
C LEU A 6 28.61 2.85 -13.37
N ILE A 7 27.62 2.77 -12.48
CA ILE A 7 26.71 1.60 -12.42
C ILE A 7 25.97 1.47 -13.76
N ILE A 8 25.52 2.59 -14.34
CA ILE A 8 24.83 2.58 -15.64
C ILE A 8 25.78 2.17 -16.77
N ALA A 9 27.05 2.60 -16.71
CA ALA A 9 28.07 2.16 -17.67
C ALA A 9 28.29 0.65 -17.63
N GLY A 10 28.48 0.09 -16.42
CA GLY A 10 28.60 -1.35 -16.24
C GLY A 10 27.39 -2.13 -16.70
N LEU A 11 26.18 -1.62 -16.40
CA LEU A 11 24.92 -2.20 -16.90
C LEU A 11 24.84 -2.15 -18.43
N ALA A 12 25.21 -1.03 -19.06
CA ALA A 12 25.20 -0.90 -20.52
C ALA A 12 26.09 -1.97 -21.16
N ALA A 13 27.33 -2.10 -20.68
CA ALA A 13 28.29 -3.10 -21.19
C ALA A 13 27.80 -4.54 -20.97
N GLU A 14 27.24 -4.86 -19.80
CA GLU A 14 26.66 -6.17 -19.51
C GLU A 14 25.49 -6.49 -20.42
N LEU A 15 24.53 -5.56 -20.52
CA LEU A 15 23.31 -5.75 -21.29
C LEU A 15 23.61 -5.80 -22.80
N ASP A 16 24.54 -5.00 -23.31
CA ASP A 16 24.96 -5.07 -24.71
C ASP A 16 25.51 -6.45 -25.06
N ARG A 17 26.48 -6.93 -24.28
CA ARG A 17 27.10 -8.26 -24.48
C ARG A 17 26.09 -9.39 -24.45
N ARG A 18 25.06 -9.33 -23.56
CA ARG A 18 24.08 -10.40 -23.37
C ARG A 18 22.87 -10.32 -24.28
N LEU A 19 22.52 -9.11 -24.76
CA LEU A 19 21.27 -8.88 -25.49
C LEU A 19 21.46 -8.53 -26.96
N ALA A 20 22.67 -8.23 -27.45
CA ALA A 20 22.90 -8.01 -28.87
C ALA A 20 22.42 -9.22 -29.69
N GLY A 21 21.59 -8.97 -30.70
CA GLY A 21 20.95 -10.01 -31.53
C GLY A 21 19.70 -10.67 -30.91
N ALA A 22 19.39 -10.43 -29.63
CA ALA A 22 18.24 -11.04 -28.97
C ALA A 22 16.91 -10.60 -29.59
N ARG A 23 15.97 -11.55 -29.73
CA ARG A 23 14.63 -11.30 -30.28
C ARG A 23 13.67 -10.92 -29.15
N VAL A 24 12.83 -9.92 -29.39
CA VAL A 24 11.74 -9.53 -28.49
C VAL A 24 10.53 -10.46 -28.75
N ASP A 25 10.32 -11.44 -27.87
CA ASP A 25 9.21 -12.37 -28.00
C ASP A 25 7.90 -11.79 -27.43
N LYS A 26 7.98 -11.06 -26.32
CA LYS A 26 6.79 -10.51 -25.63
C LYS A 26 7.12 -9.27 -24.81
N VAL A 27 6.18 -8.33 -24.75
CA VAL A 27 6.22 -7.17 -23.85
C VAL A 27 5.08 -7.30 -22.84
N THR A 28 5.39 -7.16 -21.55
CA THR A 28 4.41 -7.12 -20.47
C THR A 28 4.61 -5.88 -19.61
N MET A 29 3.54 -5.41 -18.98
CA MET A 29 3.57 -4.22 -18.15
C MET A 29 2.80 -4.51 -16.85
N PRO A 30 3.47 -5.12 -15.84
CA PRO A 30 2.87 -5.47 -14.57
C PRO A 30 2.29 -4.27 -13.83
N ARG A 31 2.93 -3.10 -13.98
CA ARG A 31 2.52 -1.80 -13.42
C ARG A 31 2.74 -0.70 -14.45
N ARG A 32 2.11 0.47 -14.24
CA ARG A 32 2.26 1.62 -15.15
C ARG A 32 3.69 2.14 -15.28
N ASP A 33 4.50 1.90 -14.27
CA ASP A 33 5.90 2.32 -14.15
C ASP A 33 6.91 1.17 -14.36
N ARG A 34 6.43 -0.03 -14.76
CA ARG A 34 7.27 -1.23 -14.87
C ARG A 34 6.95 -2.01 -16.15
N ILE A 35 7.95 -2.15 -17.00
CA ILE A 35 7.89 -2.91 -18.26
C ILE A 35 8.83 -4.10 -18.15
N VAL A 36 8.42 -5.25 -18.67
CA VAL A 36 9.25 -6.45 -18.81
C VAL A 36 9.26 -6.88 -20.25
N LEU A 37 10.45 -6.89 -20.87
CA LEU A 37 10.70 -7.47 -22.17
C LEU A 37 11.10 -8.93 -21.98
N HIS A 38 10.37 -9.84 -22.61
CA HIS A 38 10.74 -11.25 -22.70
C HIS A 38 11.54 -11.43 -23.97
N LEU A 39 12.79 -11.81 -23.83
CA LEU A 39 13.77 -11.83 -24.90
C LEU A 39 14.29 -13.25 -25.09
N ARG A 40 14.54 -13.61 -26.35
CA ARG A 40 15.27 -14.81 -26.72
C ARG A 40 16.67 -14.42 -27.12
N ALA A 41 17.60 -14.55 -26.19
CA ALA A 41 19.03 -14.29 -26.35
C ALA A 41 19.81 -15.58 -26.73
N ALA A 42 21.10 -15.47 -27.00
CA ALA A 42 21.97 -16.61 -27.29
C ALA A 42 22.03 -17.60 -26.09
N GLU A 43 22.01 -17.10 -24.88
CA GLU A 43 22.01 -17.88 -23.62
C GLU A 43 20.63 -18.49 -23.28
N GLY A 44 19.58 -18.25 -24.10
CA GLY A 44 18.23 -18.71 -23.85
C GLY A 44 17.23 -17.59 -23.57
N ASN A 45 16.15 -17.94 -22.89
CA ASN A 45 15.08 -16.97 -22.58
C ASN A 45 15.44 -16.13 -21.36
N VAL A 46 15.50 -14.82 -21.54
CA VAL A 46 15.81 -13.85 -20.47
C VAL A 46 14.70 -12.81 -20.35
N ARG A 47 14.62 -12.17 -19.21
CA ARG A 47 13.68 -11.08 -18.94
C ARG A 47 14.44 -9.81 -18.62
N LEU A 48 14.22 -8.75 -19.40
CA LEU A 48 14.75 -7.42 -19.12
C LEU A 48 13.64 -6.61 -18.43
N LEU A 49 13.91 -6.19 -17.21
CA LEU A 49 13.05 -5.33 -16.41
C LEU A 49 13.46 -3.87 -16.60
N LEU A 50 12.47 -3.01 -16.87
CA LEU A 50 12.63 -1.56 -16.98
C LEU A 50 11.65 -0.89 -16.01
N CYS A 51 12.16 -0.12 -15.05
CA CYS A 51 11.36 0.60 -14.05
C CYS A 51 11.54 2.11 -14.22
N ALA A 52 10.41 2.83 -14.35
CA ALA A 52 10.34 4.29 -14.49
C ALA A 52 9.81 4.99 -13.23
N GLY A 53 9.79 4.31 -12.09
CA GLY A 53 9.32 4.85 -10.81
C GLY A 53 10.45 5.42 -9.94
N ASN A 54 10.17 5.58 -8.65
CA ASN A 54 11.14 6.09 -7.67
C ASN A 54 12.45 5.26 -7.56
N ALA A 55 12.39 3.98 -7.96
CA ALA A 55 13.53 3.08 -8.04
C ALA A 55 13.85 2.77 -9.51
N ALA A 56 14.19 3.82 -10.26
CA ALA A 56 14.54 3.74 -11.68
C ALA A 56 15.71 2.79 -11.92
N ARG A 57 15.51 1.78 -12.78
CA ARG A 57 16.51 0.77 -13.09
C ARG A 57 16.19 -0.02 -14.34
N VAL A 58 17.20 -0.56 -14.95
CA VAL A 58 17.11 -1.49 -16.08
C VAL A 58 18.06 -2.63 -15.80
N HIS A 59 17.58 -3.88 -15.74
CA HIS A 59 18.44 -5.05 -15.51
C HIS A 59 17.73 -6.36 -15.92
N LEU A 60 18.50 -7.41 -16.11
CA LEU A 60 17.95 -8.75 -16.27
C LEU A 60 17.44 -9.26 -14.93
N THR A 61 16.30 -9.97 -14.94
CA THR A 61 15.66 -10.43 -13.70
C THR A 61 15.18 -11.88 -13.82
N GLN A 62 15.26 -12.61 -12.71
CA GLN A 62 14.64 -13.92 -12.54
C GLN A 62 13.23 -13.84 -11.93
N GLU A 63 12.85 -12.66 -11.41
CA GLU A 63 11.55 -12.47 -10.76
C GLU A 63 10.39 -12.59 -11.75
N LYS A 64 9.28 -13.14 -11.26
CA LYS A 64 8.02 -13.25 -12.01
C LYS A 64 7.05 -12.22 -11.49
N PHE A 65 6.43 -11.48 -12.38
CA PHE A 65 5.47 -10.43 -12.05
C PHE A 65 4.06 -10.83 -12.48
N ASP A 66 3.08 -10.55 -11.63
CA ASP A 66 1.67 -10.67 -11.99
C ASP A 66 1.28 -9.51 -12.94
N ASN A 67 0.68 -9.84 -14.05
CA ASN A 67 0.24 -8.85 -15.04
C ASN A 67 -1.25 -8.52 -14.83
N PRO A 68 -1.67 -7.27 -15.08
CA PRO A 68 -3.08 -6.91 -15.07
C PRO A 68 -3.84 -7.67 -16.15
N GLU A 69 -5.12 -7.93 -15.92
CA GLU A 69 -5.99 -8.62 -16.89
C GLU A 69 -6.11 -7.84 -18.20
N THR A 70 -6.28 -6.53 -18.10
CA THR A 70 -6.29 -5.63 -19.24
C THR A 70 -4.96 -4.88 -19.30
N PRO A 71 -4.13 -5.13 -20.33
CA PRO A 71 -2.87 -4.42 -20.49
C PRO A 71 -3.09 -2.92 -20.67
N PRO A 72 -2.26 -2.06 -20.05
CA PRO A 72 -2.31 -0.61 -20.30
C PRO A 72 -2.10 -0.28 -21.79
N MET A 73 -2.64 0.86 -22.26
CA MET A 73 -2.51 1.30 -23.65
C MET A 73 -1.04 1.37 -24.09
N LEU A 74 -0.15 1.90 -23.24
CA LEU A 74 1.29 1.92 -23.50
C LEU A 74 1.86 0.52 -23.74
N CYS A 75 1.42 -0.49 -22.97
CA CYS A 75 1.86 -1.87 -23.18
C CYS A 75 1.44 -2.40 -24.56
N MET A 76 0.22 -2.09 -24.99
CA MET A 76 -0.27 -2.50 -26.30
C MET A 76 0.51 -1.83 -27.44
N LEU A 77 0.84 -0.54 -27.26
CA LEU A 77 1.65 0.19 -28.22
C LEU A 77 3.08 -0.35 -28.28
N LEU A 78 3.72 -0.62 -27.14
CA LEU A 78 5.05 -1.23 -27.09
C LEU A 78 5.05 -2.63 -27.74
N ARG A 79 4.01 -3.44 -27.52
CA ARG A 79 3.85 -4.73 -28.20
C ARG A 79 3.83 -4.57 -29.71
N LYS A 80 3.00 -3.65 -30.22
CA LYS A 80 2.89 -3.37 -31.66
C LYS A 80 4.22 -2.94 -32.26
N GLN A 81 5.02 -2.15 -31.52
CA GLN A 81 6.24 -1.53 -32.03
C GLN A 81 7.51 -2.37 -31.84
N MET A 82 7.53 -3.33 -30.91
CA MET A 82 8.74 -4.07 -30.52
C MET A 82 8.65 -5.58 -30.73
N ALA A 83 7.45 -6.19 -30.70
CA ALA A 83 7.33 -7.64 -30.78
C ALA A 83 7.88 -8.16 -32.11
N GLY A 84 8.68 -9.25 -32.07
CA GLY A 84 9.38 -9.82 -33.20
C GLY A 84 10.66 -9.10 -33.58
N GLY A 85 10.91 -7.91 -33.05
CA GLY A 85 12.12 -7.12 -33.30
C GLY A 85 13.38 -7.75 -32.73
N ARG A 86 14.55 -7.29 -33.18
CA ARG A 86 15.87 -7.72 -32.69
C ARG A 86 16.62 -6.56 -32.09
N ILE A 87 17.20 -6.76 -30.91
CA ILE A 87 18.07 -5.80 -30.24
C ILE A 87 19.39 -5.70 -31.03
N LEU A 88 19.78 -4.49 -31.36
CA LEU A 88 21.05 -4.20 -32.05
C LEU A 88 22.15 -3.91 -31.03
N SER A 89 21.88 -3.02 -30.08
CA SER A 89 22.84 -2.62 -29.07
C SER A 89 22.16 -2.04 -27.83
N VAL A 90 22.90 -2.02 -26.71
CA VAL A 90 22.54 -1.32 -25.49
C VAL A 90 23.69 -0.40 -25.13
N THR A 91 23.45 0.91 -25.09
CA THR A 91 24.50 1.91 -24.89
C THR A 91 24.12 2.93 -23.81
N GLN A 92 25.12 3.57 -23.25
CA GLN A 92 25.00 4.76 -22.39
C GLN A 92 25.52 5.98 -23.16
N PRO A 93 24.66 6.79 -23.80
CA PRO A 93 25.09 7.99 -24.51
C PRO A 93 25.78 8.97 -23.57
N GLU A 94 26.97 9.46 -23.97
CA GLU A 94 27.69 10.59 -23.37
C GLU A 94 27.89 10.48 -21.86
N HIS A 95 27.92 9.26 -21.31
CA HIS A 95 27.99 8.99 -19.88
C HIS A 95 26.86 9.65 -19.06
N GLU A 96 25.73 9.91 -19.70
CA GLU A 96 24.54 10.40 -19.01
C GLU A 96 23.85 9.30 -18.21
N ARG A 97 22.92 9.67 -17.29
CA ARG A 97 22.14 8.70 -16.51
C ARG A 97 20.95 8.18 -17.30
N LEU A 98 21.24 7.61 -18.47
CA LEU A 98 20.28 6.96 -19.34
C LEU A 98 20.87 5.75 -20.03
N LEU A 99 19.99 4.80 -20.42
CA LEU A 99 20.32 3.69 -21.29
C LEU A 99 19.50 3.79 -22.57
N GLU A 100 20.14 3.56 -23.70
CA GLU A 100 19.50 3.48 -25.02
C GLU A 100 19.55 2.05 -25.52
N LEU A 101 18.38 1.45 -25.72
CA LEU A 101 18.18 0.14 -26.34
C LEU A 101 17.82 0.36 -27.80
N ARG A 102 18.74 0.08 -28.73
CA ARG A 102 18.49 0.10 -30.17
C ARG A 102 17.96 -1.23 -30.64
N PHE A 103 16.95 -1.23 -31.47
CA PHE A 103 16.38 -2.45 -32.01
C PHE A 103 15.78 -2.22 -33.40
N THR A 104 15.73 -3.28 -34.21
CA THR A 104 14.96 -3.30 -35.47
C THR A 104 13.62 -3.97 -35.24
N ALA A 105 12.56 -3.39 -35.75
CA ALA A 105 11.24 -4.02 -35.82
C ALA A 105 10.51 -3.59 -37.09
N LEU A 106 9.54 -4.39 -37.52
CA LEU A 106 8.71 -4.04 -38.65
C LEU A 106 7.82 -2.81 -38.32
N ASP A 107 7.69 -1.91 -39.25
CA ASP A 107 6.72 -0.83 -39.17
C ASP A 107 5.31 -1.30 -39.62
N GLU A 108 4.37 -0.37 -39.74
CA GLU A 108 2.99 -0.69 -40.16
C GLU A 108 2.88 -1.15 -41.62
N LEU A 109 3.89 -0.87 -42.43
CA LEU A 109 3.98 -1.29 -43.85
C LEU A 109 4.77 -2.58 -44.01
N GLY A 110 5.26 -3.18 -42.91
CA GLY A 110 6.08 -4.39 -42.94
C GLY A 110 7.55 -4.15 -43.31
N VAL A 111 8.01 -2.90 -43.31
CA VAL A 111 9.41 -2.52 -43.56
C VAL A 111 10.18 -2.52 -42.23
N ALA A 112 11.39 -3.08 -42.26
CA ALA A 112 12.27 -3.05 -41.08
C ALA A 112 12.76 -1.64 -40.82
N ALA A 113 12.44 -1.10 -39.61
CA ALA A 113 12.84 0.20 -39.17
C ALA A 113 13.64 0.10 -37.87
N GLU A 114 14.69 0.90 -37.73
CA GLU A 114 15.41 1.07 -36.47
C GLU A 114 14.63 1.98 -35.54
N LYS A 115 14.50 1.54 -34.28
CA LYS A 115 13.83 2.25 -33.19
C LYS A 115 14.70 2.20 -31.96
N ARG A 116 14.43 3.10 -31.01
CA ARG A 116 15.16 3.19 -29.76
C ARG A 116 14.19 3.19 -28.57
N LEU A 117 14.48 2.40 -27.57
CA LEU A 117 13.83 2.52 -26.26
C LEU A 117 14.83 3.16 -25.30
N ILE A 118 14.55 4.38 -24.88
CA ILE A 118 15.43 5.19 -24.04
C ILE A 118 14.89 5.15 -22.61
N CYS A 119 15.76 4.83 -21.68
CA CYS A 119 15.47 4.76 -20.25
C CYS A 119 16.24 5.86 -19.53
N GLU A 120 15.61 6.99 -19.25
CA GLU A 120 16.17 8.10 -18.48
C GLU A 120 15.99 7.80 -16.99
N MET A 121 17.10 7.70 -16.23
CA MET A 121 17.12 7.31 -14.81
C MET A 121 17.48 8.48 -13.90
N MET A 122 16.72 9.58 -14.00
CA MET A 122 16.99 10.86 -13.33
C MET A 122 16.05 11.14 -12.16
N GLY A 123 15.91 10.20 -11.25
CA GLY A 123 15.09 10.35 -10.04
C GLY A 123 13.62 10.66 -10.37
N ARG A 124 13.11 11.83 -10.01
CA ARG A 124 11.71 12.23 -10.29
C ARG A 124 11.42 12.45 -11.77
N MET A 125 12.46 12.67 -12.58
CA MET A 125 12.37 12.87 -14.03
C MET A 125 12.58 11.58 -14.82
N THR A 126 12.48 10.43 -14.16
CA THR A 126 12.63 9.12 -14.80
C THR A 126 11.57 8.90 -15.88
N ASN A 127 11.99 8.46 -17.07
CA ASN A 127 11.09 8.23 -18.19
C ASN A 127 11.55 7.05 -19.06
N LEU A 128 10.59 6.31 -19.60
CA LEU A 128 10.81 5.32 -20.65
C LEU A 128 10.20 5.88 -21.92
N ILE A 129 11.04 6.11 -22.93
CA ILE A 129 10.66 6.82 -24.16
C ILE A 129 10.95 5.92 -25.34
N LEU A 130 9.92 5.61 -26.12
CA LEU A 130 10.04 4.92 -27.40
C LEU A 130 10.20 5.96 -28.51
N VAL A 131 11.29 5.84 -29.25
CA VAL A 131 11.65 6.76 -30.33
C VAL A 131 11.72 5.99 -31.66
N GLY A 132 11.10 6.53 -32.67
CA GLY A 132 11.09 5.98 -34.04
C GLY A 132 12.08 6.66 -34.97
N PRO A 133 11.98 6.37 -36.29
CA PRO A 133 12.78 7.02 -37.31
C PRO A 133 12.67 8.55 -37.23
N GLY A 134 13.78 9.25 -37.53
CA GLY A 134 13.84 10.71 -37.49
C GLY A 134 13.82 11.31 -36.09
N ASP A 135 14.12 10.51 -35.08
CA ASP A 135 14.10 10.89 -33.65
C ASP A 135 12.71 11.24 -33.11
N ILE A 136 11.64 10.82 -33.76
CA ILE A 136 10.29 11.16 -33.33
C ILE A 136 9.85 10.27 -32.17
N ILE A 137 9.39 10.88 -31.08
CA ILE A 137 8.84 10.18 -29.92
C ILE A 137 7.51 9.51 -30.31
N ILE A 138 7.45 8.20 -30.19
CA ILE A 138 6.24 7.40 -30.43
C ILE A 138 5.41 7.33 -29.14
N ALA A 139 6.07 7.11 -28.00
CA ALA A 139 5.42 6.97 -26.70
C ALA A 139 6.39 7.31 -25.56
N CYS A 140 5.85 7.69 -24.41
CA CYS A 140 6.60 7.85 -23.17
C CYS A 140 5.76 7.48 -21.94
N THR A 141 6.40 7.14 -20.82
CA THR A 141 5.69 6.87 -19.55
C THR A 141 5.23 8.14 -18.88
N HIS A 142 6.00 9.23 -19.01
CA HIS A 142 5.70 10.54 -18.44
C HIS A 142 5.84 11.62 -19.53
N ALA A 143 4.72 12.21 -19.90
CA ALA A 143 4.71 13.32 -20.84
C ALA A 143 5.02 14.63 -20.10
N ALA A 144 5.87 15.47 -20.70
CA ALA A 144 6.18 16.83 -20.25
C ALA A 144 6.00 17.82 -21.39
N SER A 145 5.28 18.91 -21.14
CA SER A 145 5.09 20.01 -22.10
C SER A 145 6.09 21.13 -21.85
N TYR A 146 6.25 22.04 -22.83
CA TYR A 146 7.04 23.27 -22.64
C TYR A 146 6.47 24.22 -21.56
N GLU A 147 5.21 24.05 -21.18
CA GLU A 147 4.61 24.80 -20.07
C GLU A 147 5.09 24.32 -18.70
N THR A 148 5.48 23.04 -18.61
CA THR A 148 5.86 22.39 -17.35
C THR A 148 7.35 22.05 -17.25
N SER A 149 8.09 22.17 -18.35
CA SER A 149 9.50 21.79 -18.43
C SER A 149 10.19 22.53 -19.58
N GLU A 150 11.45 22.91 -19.38
CA GLU A 150 12.31 23.47 -20.44
C GLU A 150 12.52 22.49 -21.61
N ARG A 151 12.33 21.19 -21.36
CA ARG A 151 12.42 20.12 -22.34
C ARG A 151 11.09 19.39 -22.44
N ALA A 152 10.41 19.52 -23.56
CA ALA A 152 9.18 18.78 -23.83
C ALA A 152 9.48 17.33 -24.25
N VAL A 153 8.72 16.38 -23.66
CA VAL A 153 8.76 14.95 -24.02
C VAL A 153 7.33 14.49 -24.23
N GLN A 154 6.90 14.50 -25.49
CA GLN A 154 5.54 14.11 -25.90
C GLN A 154 5.57 13.36 -27.21
N PRO A 155 4.62 12.41 -27.44
CA PRO A 155 4.46 11.77 -28.74
C PRO A 155 4.32 12.79 -29.87
N GLY A 156 5.03 12.53 -30.98
CA GLY A 156 5.07 13.43 -32.15
C GLY A 156 6.18 14.48 -32.13
N LEU A 157 6.79 14.75 -30.98
CA LEU A 157 7.94 15.65 -30.88
C LEU A 157 9.25 14.91 -31.17
N ARG A 158 10.26 15.67 -31.58
CA ARG A 158 11.62 15.13 -31.74
C ARG A 158 12.27 14.93 -30.38
N TYR A 159 12.84 13.74 -30.12
CA TYR A 159 13.61 13.47 -28.94
C TYR A 159 14.89 14.31 -28.89
N ARG A 160 15.20 14.86 -27.74
CA ARG A 160 16.46 15.53 -27.43
C ARG A 160 17.02 14.93 -26.14
N LEU A 161 18.32 14.84 -26.02
CA LEU A 161 18.96 14.46 -24.75
C LEU A 161 18.57 15.40 -23.62
N PRO A 162 18.61 14.95 -22.37
CA PRO A 162 18.46 15.81 -21.20
C PRO A 162 19.45 16.99 -21.24
N LEU A 163 19.04 18.12 -20.67
CA LEU A 163 19.91 19.28 -20.56
C LEU A 163 21.14 18.92 -19.74
N ARG A 164 22.30 19.18 -20.29
CA ARG A 164 23.56 18.96 -19.59
C ARG A 164 23.76 19.98 -18.50
N GLN A 165 24.49 19.57 -17.45
CA GLN A 165 25.00 20.49 -16.46
C GLN A 165 26.13 21.32 -17.11
N ASP A 166 26.22 22.59 -16.74
CA ASP A 166 27.27 23.49 -17.24
C ASP A 166 28.61 23.19 -16.56
N LYS A 167 29.14 21.97 -16.76
CA LYS A 167 30.42 21.51 -16.26
C LYS A 167 30.97 20.39 -17.15
N PRO A 168 32.31 20.26 -17.28
CA PRO A 168 32.91 19.23 -18.09
C PRO A 168 32.63 17.84 -17.56
N SER A 169 32.45 16.87 -18.47
CA SER A 169 32.35 15.46 -18.11
C SER A 169 33.71 14.92 -17.64
N LEU A 170 33.68 14.03 -16.64
CA LEU A 170 34.90 13.33 -16.18
C LEU A 170 35.66 12.74 -17.38
N TRP A 171 34.98 12.12 -18.31
CA TRP A 171 35.60 11.43 -19.47
C TRP A 171 36.12 12.37 -20.57
N SER A 172 35.82 13.67 -20.50
CA SER A 172 36.38 14.67 -21.42
C SER A 172 37.62 15.42 -20.90
N LEU A 173 37.97 15.20 -19.63
CA LEU A 173 39.06 15.91 -18.97
C LEU A 173 40.39 15.21 -19.20
N SER A 174 41.41 15.97 -19.57
CA SER A 174 42.82 15.50 -19.64
C SER A 174 43.46 15.40 -18.26
N ALA A 175 44.59 14.69 -18.15
CA ALA A 175 45.34 14.56 -16.92
C ALA A 175 45.72 15.93 -16.30
N GLY A 176 46.14 16.88 -17.14
CA GLY A 176 46.51 18.25 -16.69
C GLY A 176 45.29 19.01 -16.11
N GLN A 177 44.14 18.95 -16.78
CA GLN A 177 42.90 19.57 -16.32
C GLN A 177 42.38 18.93 -15.01
N LEU A 178 42.47 17.61 -14.88
CA LEU A 178 42.14 16.91 -13.63
C LEU A 178 43.02 17.35 -12.48
N THR A 179 44.36 17.45 -12.71
CA THR A 179 45.29 17.90 -11.68
C THR A 179 45.01 19.33 -11.23
N GLU A 180 44.73 20.24 -12.18
CA GLU A 180 44.38 21.64 -11.87
C GLU A 180 43.07 21.73 -11.08
N LEU A 181 42.03 21.00 -11.48
CA LEU A 181 40.74 20.94 -10.76
C LEU A 181 40.91 20.37 -9.35
N CYS A 182 41.64 19.28 -9.18
CA CYS A 182 41.90 18.68 -7.87
C CYS A 182 42.65 19.62 -6.94
N ARG A 183 43.64 20.36 -7.44
CA ARG A 183 44.33 21.41 -6.68
C ARG A 183 43.40 22.56 -6.29
N ALA A 184 42.60 23.04 -7.24
CA ALA A 184 41.63 24.12 -7.00
C ALA A 184 40.54 23.74 -5.99
N CYS A 185 40.18 22.44 -5.89
CA CYS A 185 39.24 21.90 -4.92
C CYS A 185 39.88 21.50 -3.57
N GLN A 186 41.21 21.58 -3.44
CA GLN A 186 41.97 21.23 -2.21
C GLN A 186 41.63 19.85 -1.64
N GLY A 187 41.26 18.90 -2.50
CA GLY A 187 40.84 17.55 -2.08
C GLY A 187 39.45 17.45 -1.49
N ASP A 188 38.61 18.50 -1.59
CA ASP A 188 37.19 18.39 -1.19
C ASP A 188 36.38 17.59 -2.22
N PRO A 189 35.83 16.42 -1.83
CA PRO A 189 35.04 15.57 -2.72
C PRO A 189 33.77 16.27 -3.25
N MET A 190 33.16 17.15 -2.47
CA MET A 190 31.95 17.82 -2.88
C MET A 190 32.23 18.91 -3.90
N ALA A 191 33.31 19.68 -3.69
CA ALA A 191 33.76 20.67 -4.66
C ALA A 191 34.14 20.02 -6.01
N LEU A 192 34.67 18.80 -6.01
CA LEU A 192 34.91 18.03 -7.24
C LEU A 192 33.61 17.66 -7.95
N CYS A 193 32.60 17.20 -7.21
CA CYS A 193 31.27 16.89 -7.79
C CYS A 193 30.58 18.13 -8.38
N ASP A 194 30.80 19.30 -7.80
CA ASP A 194 30.25 20.55 -8.30
C ASP A 194 30.89 21.03 -9.60
N ARG A 195 32.10 20.59 -9.88
CA ARG A 195 32.90 21.02 -11.05
C ARG A 195 33.03 19.96 -12.14
N ILE A 196 32.79 18.69 -11.83
CA ILE A 196 32.94 17.56 -12.77
C ILE A 196 31.61 16.83 -12.93
N ALA A 197 31.08 16.75 -14.16
CA ALA A 197 29.90 15.98 -14.48
C ALA A 197 30.21 14.47 -14.49
N GLY A 198 29.25 13.66 -14.07
CA GLY A 198 29.36 12.19 -14.02
C GLY A 198 30.06 11.65 -12.75
N LEU A 199 30.56 12.52 -11.88
CA LEU A 199 31.17 12.12 -10.61
C LEU A 199 30.12 12.16 -9.48
N SER A 200 29.86 11.02 -8.86
CA SER A 200 28.96 10.95 -7.69
C SER A 200 29.72 11.27 -6.39
N PRO A 201 29.05 11.80 -5.35
CA PRO A 201 29.72 12.11 -4.06
C PRO A 201 30.43 10.92 -3.43
N ARG A 202 29.96 9.71 -3.65
CA ARG A 202 30.61 8.50 -3.15
C ARG A 202 31.92 8.24 -3.87
N ILE A 203 31.87 8.25 -5.19
CA ILE A 203 33.07 8.03 -6.02
C ILE A 203 34.10 9.12 -5.75
N ALA A 204 33.66 10.38 -5.64
CA ALA A 204 34.59 11.49 -5.31
C ALA A 204 35.31 11.26 -3.98
N ARG A 205 34.60 10.86 -2.92
CA ARG A 205 35.21 10.56 -1.62
C ARG A 205 36.20 9.39 -1.71
N GLU A 206 35.83 8.33 -2.41
CA GLU A 206 36.70 7.17 -2.60
C GLU A 206 37.97 7.54 -3.37
N MET A 207 37.85 8.35 -4.44
CA MET A 207 39.02 8.79 -5.22
C MET A 207 39.96 9.70 -4.40
N VAL A 208 39.38 10.62 -3.60
CA VAL A 208 40.18 11.47 -2.69
C VAL A 208 40.87 10.62 -1.61
N PHE A 209 40.16 9.63 -1.05
CA PHE A 209 40.76 8.71 -0.06
C PHE A 209 41.91 7.89 -0.65
N ARG A 210 41.75 7.31 -1.85
CA ARG A 210 42.79 6.52 -2.52
C ARG A 210 43.97 7.39 -2.92
N GLY A 211 43.71 8.59 -3.43
CA GLY A 211 44.73 9.50 -3.90
C GLY A 211 45.58 10.12 -2.80
N GLY A 212 45.00 10.37 -1.62
CA GLY A 212 45.68 10.94 -0.45
C GLY A 212 46.24 12.37 -0.63
N SER A 213 46.28 12.87 -1.86
CA SER A 213 46.67 14.22 -2.24
C SER A 213 45.90 14.69 -3.47
N PRO A 214 45.86 15.99 -3.80
CA PRO A 214 45.24 16.48 -5.02
C PRO A 214 45.80 15.83 -6.30
N GLU A 215 47.09 15.65 -6.38
CA GLU A 215 47.77 15.00 -7.50
C GLU A 215 47.42 13.52 -7.59
N GLY A 216 47.46 12.80 -6.46
CA GLY A 216 47.06 11.41 -6.38
C GLY A 216 45.57 11.22 -6.72
N THR A 217 44.70 12.13 -6.27
CA THR A 217 43.27 12.12 -6.64
C THR A 217 43.06 12.28 -8.14
N ALA A 218 43.86 13.15 -8.80
CA ALA A 218 43.80 13.31 -10.26
C ALA A 218 44.22 12.03 -11.00
N VAL A 219 45.21 11.30 -10.48
CA VAL A 219 45.65 10.00 -11.04
C VAL A 219 44.53 8.96 -10.89
N GLU A 220 43.87 8.85 -9.72
CA GLU A 220 42.77 7.95 -9.49
C GLU A 220 41.56 8.29 -10.38
N LEU A 221 41.22 9.56 -10.56
CA LEU A 221 40.15 10.00 -11.47
C LEU A 221 40.49 9.71 -12.94
N LEU A 222 41.74 9.84 -13.35
CA LEU A 222 42.19 9.49 -14.70
C LEU A 222 42.09 7.97 -14.92
N ALA A 223 42.52 7.17 -13.95
CA ALA A 223 42.39 5.71 -14.01
C ALA A 223 40.92 5.28 -14.09
N LEU A 224 40.02 6.00 -13.41
CA LEU A 224 38.59 5.72 -13.43
C LEU A 224 37.94 5.92 -14.81
N GLN A 225 38.50 6.78 -15.69
CA GLN A 225 38.01 6.98 -17.06
C GLN A 225 38.06 5.71 -17.91
N THR A 226 39.02 4.83 -17.64
CA THR A 226 39.27 3.59 -18.42
C THR A 226 38.97 2.31 -17.64
N ALA A 227 38.70 2.44 -16.33
CA ALA A 227 38.41 1.28 -15.50
C ALA A 227 37.05 0.66 -15.88
N GLU A 228 37.03 -0.68 -15.95
CA GLU A 228 35.76 -1.40 -16.09
C GLU A 228 34.98 -1.35 -14.76
N PRO A 229 33.73 -0.90 -14.77
CA PRO A 229 32.88 -0.92 -13.58
C PRO A 229 32.64 -2.36 -13.08
N GLU A 230 32.68 -2.55 -11.77
CA GLU A 230 32.43 -3.84 -11.12
C GLU A 230 31.23 -3.75 -10.17
N PRO A 231 30.38 -4.79 -10.09
CA PRO A 231 29.17 -4.76 -9.27
C PRO A 231 29.45 -5.08 -7.80
N TRP A 232 29.32 -4.08 -6.92
CA TRP A 232 29.53 -4.21 -5.48
C TRP A 232 28.28 -3.85 -4.69
N LEU A 233 27.91 -4.73 -3.74
CA LEU A 233 26.93 -4.46 -2.68
C LEU A 233 27.66 -4.02 -1.42
N LEU A 234 27.28 -2.87 -0.90
CA LEU A 234 27.80 -2.31 0.34
C LEU A 234 26.80 -2.56 1.47
N GLU A 235 27.20 -3.26 2.52
CA GLU A 235 26.41 -3.47 3.73
C GLU A 235 27.06 -2.70 4.88
N LYS A 236 26.36 -1.70 5.41
CA LYS A 236 26.80 -0.87 6.54
C LYS A 236 26.45 -1.52 7.88
N SER A 237 27.12 -1.09 8.94
CA SER A 237 26.91 -1.56 10.31
C SER A 237 25.48 -1.34 10.84
N ASP A 238 24.77 -0.36 10.31
CA ASP A 238 23.35 -0.08 10.62
C ASP A 238 22.36 -0.98 9.85
N GLY A 239 22.86 -1.96 9.07
CA GLY A 239 22.07 -2.83 8.21
C GLY A 239 21.57 -2.19 6.91
N SER A 240 21.91 -0.93 6.65
CA SER A 240 21.60 -0.30 5.37
C SER A 240 22.46 -0.85 4.24
N ARG A 241 21.86 -0.94 3.04
CA ARG A 241 22.52 -1.45 1.84
C ARG A 241 22.64 -0.36 0.79
N GLU A 242 23.74 -0.37 0.06
CA GLU A 242 24.00 0.57 -1.02
C GLU A 242 24.67 -0.15 -2.20
N LEU A 243 24.63 0.49 -3.39
CA LEU A 243 25.21 -0.03 -4.62
C LEU A 243 26.47 0.75 -4.96
N ALA A 244 27.48 0.08 -5.49
CA ALA A 244 28.68 0.72 -6.01
C ALA A 244 29.16 0.03 -7.29
N ALA A 245 29.88 0.79 -8.12
CA ALA A 245 30.50 0.31 -9.35
C ALA A 245 32.00 -0.01 -9.18
N LEU A 246 32.50 0.10 -7.95
CA LEU A 246 33.85 -0.25 -7.55
C LEU A 246 33.90 -0.58 -6.06
N GLU A 247 34.96 -1.23 -5.61
CA GLU A 247 35.18 -1.50 -4.19
C GLU A 247 35.39 -0.17 -3.42
N ILE A 248 34.69 0.00 -2.29
CA ILE A 248 34.80 1.18 -1.42
C ILE A 248 35.71 0.83 -0.24
N ARG A 249 36.82 1.56 -0.10
CA ARG A 249 37.86 1.35 0.94
C ARG A 249 37.87 2.43 2.01
N GLN A 250 37.30 3.58 1.74
CA GLN A 250 37.26 4.72 2.68
C GLN A 250 36.49 4.44 3.98
N ASP A 251 35.59 3.48 4.00
CA ASP A 251 34.79 3.14 5.18
C ASP A 251 35.08 1.69 5.60
N PRO A 252 35.96 1.48 6.61
CA PRO A 252 36.36 0.16 7.07
C PRO A 252 35.24 -0.62 7.73
N ASN A 253 34.15 0.04 8.15
CA ASN A 253 32.97 -0.60 8.77
C ASN A 253 31.94 -1.05 7.73
N THR A 254 32.13 -0.75 6.45
CA THR A 254 31.27 -1.19 5.38
C THR A 254 31.79 -2.50 4.78
N LYS A 255 30.96 -3.54 4.81
CA LYS A 255 31.25 -4.81 4.15
C LYS A 255 30.99 -4.69 2.65
N CYS A 256 32.02 -4.84 1.83
CA CYS A 256 31.93 -4.84 0.38
C CYS A 256 31.75 -6.29 -0.12
N ILE A 257 30.67 -6.55 -0.85
CA ILE A 257 30.34 -7.88 -1.40
C ILE A 257 30.25 -7.75 -2.91
N LYS A 258 31.20 -8.35 -3.63
CA LYS A 258 31.18 -8.40 -5.09
C LYS A 258 30.10 -9.34 -5.58
N ARG A 259 29.38 -8.97 -6.64
CA ARG A 259 28.42 -9.81 -7.35
C ARG A 259 28.96 -10.21 -8.71
N ASP A 260 28.34 -11.23 -9.33
CA ASP A 260 28.79 -11.73 -10.64
C ASP A 260 28.37 -10.78 -11.78
N SER A 261 27.28 -10.03 -11.59
CA SER A 261 26.78 -9.09 -12.58
C SER A 261 26.02 -7.92 -11.95
N PHE A 262 25.90 -6.81 -12.68
CA PHE A 262 25.05 -5.67 -12.28
C PHE A 262 23.56 -6.05 -12.21
N SER A 263 23.12 -6.94 -13.09
CA SER A 263 21.74 -7.44 -13.06
C SER A 263 21.44 -8.20 -11.77
N GLU A 264 22.33 -9.09 -11.34
CA GLU A 264 22.21 -9.79 -10.06
C GLU A 264 22.22 -8.83 -8.86
N LEU A 265 23.18 -7.89 -8.87
CA LEU A 265 23.29 -6.84 -7.85
C LEU A 265 21.97 -6.07 -7.68
N LEU A 266 21.36 -5.64 -8.78
CA LEU A 266 20.12 -4.88 -8.75
C LEU A 266 18.91 -5.75 -8.39
N ASP A 267 18.84 -6.99 -8.88
CA ASP A 267 17.76 -7.92 -8.54
C ASP A 267 17.74 -8.20 -7.02
N ASP A 268 18.90 -8.49 -6.43
CA ASP A 268 19.06 -8.70 -4.99
C ASP A 268 18.72 -7.46 -4.16
N PHE A 269 19.27 -6.30 -4.56
CA PHE A 269 19.07 -5.06 -3.83
C PHE A 269 17.61 -4.61 -3.80
N TYR A 270 16.91 -4.72 -4.93
CA TYR A 270 15.53 -4.23 -5.04
C TYR A 270 14.46 -5.29 -4.77
N ARG A 271 14.82 -6.56 -4.53
CA ARG A 271 13.86 -7.67 -4.34
C ARG A 271 12.84 -7.38 -3.25
N GLU A 272 13.29 -7.03 -2.05
CA GLU A 272 12.39 -6.77 -0.92
C GLU A 272 11.55 -5.51 -1.12
N GLN A 273 12.15 -4.45 -1.69
CA GLN A 273 11.42 -3.23 -2.01
C GLN A 273 10.33 -3.51 -3.06
N THR A 274 10.66 -4.26 -4.10
CA THR A 274 9.72 -4.65 -5.17
C THR A 274 8.54 -5.43 -4.61
N LYS A 275 8.80 -6.43 -3.75
CA LYS A 275 7.73 -7.20 -3.08
C LYS A 275 6.82 -6.29 -2.26
N LYS A 276 7.39 -5.39 -1.45
CA LYS A 276 6.61 -4.43 -0.65
C LYS A 276 5.78 -3.48 -1.52
N GLU A 277 6.34 -2.98 -2.62
CA GLU A 277 5.63 -2.11 -3.57
C GLU A 277 4.48 -2.86 -4.27
N ASP A 278 4.68 -4.10 -4.68
CA ASP A 278 3.67 -4.91 -5.34
C ASP A 278 2.51 -5.25 -4.38
N LEU A 279 2.83 -5.59 -3.13
CA LEU A 279 1.83 -5.77 -2.07
C LEU A 279 1.02 -4.48 -1.83
N ARG A 280 1.69 -3.33 -1.72
CA ARG A 280 1.02 -2.02 -1.57
C ARG A 280 0.12 -1.68 -2.75
N ALA A 281 0.56 -1.95 -3.97
CA ALA A 281 -0.23 -1.68 -5.18
C ALA A 281 -1.47 -2.58 -5.27
N LEU A 282 -1.31 -3.88 -4.99
CA LEU A 282 -2.41 -4.85 -4.94
C LEU A 282 -3.43 -4.47 -3.86
N ASN A 283 -2.95 -4.05 -2.71
CA ASN A 283 -3.76 -3.65 -1.57
C ASN A 283 -4.42 -2.28 -1.74
N GLY A 284 -3.74 -1.33 -2.40
CA GLY A 284 -4.12 0.10 -2.41
C GLY A 284 -5.53 0.36 -2.96
N SER A 285 -5.96 -0.36 -4.00
CA SER A 285 -7.30 -0.21 -4.57
C SER A 285 -8.39 -0.71 -3.60
N ILE A 286 -8.13 -1.79 -2.90
CA ILE A 286 -9.04 -2.39 -1.91
C ILE A 286 -9.14 -1.46 -0.71
N VAL A 287 -8.01 -1.03 -0.16
CA VAL A 287 -7.93 -0.10 0.97
C VAL A 287 -8.67 1.20 0.66
N LYS A 288 -8.48 1.79 -0.53
CA LYS A 288 -9.21 3.01 -0.94
C LYS A 288 -10.72 2.80 -0.94
N THR A 289 -11.20 1.68 -1.49
CA THR A 289 -12.63 1.36 -1.54
C THR A 289 -13.20 1.19 -0.13
N MET A 290 -12.51 0.41 0.72
CA MET A 290 -12.97 0.14 2.09
C MET A 290 -12.90 1.40 2.97
N THR A 291 -11.86 2.24 2.83
CA THR A 291 -11.77 3.53 3.52
C THR A 291 -12.91 4.48 3.13
N THR A 292 -13.25 4.54 1.85
CA THR A 292 -14.39 5.34 1.38
C THR A 292 -15.70 4.83 1.99
N ARG A 293 -15.89 3.50 2.06
CA ARG A 293 -17.06 2.87 2.69
C ARG A 293 -17.13 3.17 4.18
N ARG A 294 -16.02 3.02 4.92
CA ARG A 294 -15.91 3.37 6.35
C ARG A 294 -16.35 4.81 6.60
N ASN A 295 -15.77 5.77 5.88
CA ASN A 295 -16.07 7.18 6.07
C ASN A 295 -17.54 7.51 5.79
N ARG A 296 -18.15 6.85 4.79
CA ARG A 296 -19.58 7.00 4.50
C ARG A 296 -20.44 6.43 5.63
N LEU A 297 -20.09 5.26 6.17
CA LEU A 297 -20.81 4.65 7.30
C LEU A 297 -20.71 5.50 8.56
N GLN A 298 -19.54 6.01 8.89
CA GLN A 298 -19.33 6.89 10.05
C GLN A 298 -20.20 8.15 9.97
N ARG A 299 -20.24 8.82 8.79
CA ARG A 299 -21.11 10.01 8.59
C ARG A 299 -22.60 9.66 8.72
N LYS A 300 -23.03 8.52 8.13
CA LYS A 300 -24.40 8.07 8.22
C LYS A 300 -24.80 7.79 9.68
N LEU A 301 -23.95 7.06 10.42
CA LEU A 301 -24.20 6.74 11.83
C LEU A 301 -24.26 7.98 12.71
N ALA A 302 -23.40 8.96 12.47
CA ALA A 302 -23.42 10.24 13.20
C ALA A 302 -24.76 10.96 13.00
N GLY A 303 -25.27 11.07 11.75
CA GLY A 303 -26.57 11.66 11.45
C GLY A 303 -27.70 10.89 12.12
N GLN A 304 -27.72 9.55 12.00
CA GLN A 304 -28.76 8.71 12.62
C GLN A 304 -28.79 8.80 14.16
N LYS A 305 -27.62 8.92 14.80
CA LYS A 305 -27.54 9.14 16.27
C LYS A 305 -28.10 10.49 16.67
N GLN A 306 -27.85 11.53 15.85
CA GLN A 306 -28.41 12.86 16.09
C GLN A 306 -29.95 12.87 15.92
N GLU A 307 -30.46 12.18 14.87
CA GLU A 307 -31.91 12.00 14.67
C GLU A 307 -32.55 11.22 15.83
N LEU A 308 -31.84 10.22 16.37
CA LEU A 308 -32.30 9.44 17.52
C LEU A 308 -32.45 10.32 18.77
N LEU A 309 -31.48 11.20 19.06
CA LEU A 309 -31.57 12.14 20.17
C LEU A 309 -32.79 13.08 20.05
N GLN A 310 -33.06 13.57 18.83
CA GLN A 310 -34.25 14.38 18.57
C GLN A 310 -35.55 13.60 18.75
N ALA A 311 -35.56 12.29 18.45
CA ALA A 311 -36.71 11.44 18.65
C ALA A 311 -36.98 11.12 20.13
N GLU A 312 -35.97 11.20 21.00
CA GLU A 312 -36.14 11.01 22.46
C GLU A 312 -36.92 12.16 23.14
N GLU A 313 -37.00 13.34 22.53
CA GLU A 313 -37.84 14.46 23.00
C GLU A 313 -39.36 14.20 22.86
N ARG A 314 -39.77 13.07 22.29
CA ARG A 314 -41.17 12.75 22.04
C ARG A 314 -42.03 12.67 23.31
N GLU A 315 -41.47 12.27 24.45
CA GLU A 315 -42.23 12.13 25.69
C GLU A 315 -42.79 13.50 26.15
N ALA A 316 -42.09 14.61 25.88
CA ALA A 316 -42.60 15.95 26.10
C ALA A 316 -43.86 16.24 25.25
N LEU A 317 -43.89 15.76 23.99
CA LEU A 317 -45.06 15.92 23.11
C LEU A 317 -46.27 15.15 23.65
N LYS A 318 -46.04 13.92 24.14
CA LYS A 318 -47.09 13.12 24.76
C LYS A 318 -47.64 13.81 26.00
N ARG A 319 -46.74 14.25 26.90
CA ARG A 319 -47.10 14.99 28.13
C ARG A 319 -47.96 16.23 27.81
N THR A 320 -47.56 17.01 26.80
CA THR A 320 -48.32 18.18 26.33
C THR A 320 -49.67 17.80 25.77
N ALA A 321 -49.76 16.72 24.97
CA ALA A 321 -51.03 16.23 24.43
C ALA A 321 -52.00 15.74 25.53
N ASP A 322 -51.46 15.03 26.54
CA ASP A 322 -52.25 14.58 27.72
C ASP A 322 -52.74 15.79 28.53
N LEU A 323 -51.91 16.84 28.72
CA LEU A 323 -52.31 18.09 29.41
C LEU A 323 -53.43 18.82 28.67
N ILE A 324 -53.36 18.93 27.33
CA ILE A 324 -54.44 19.49 26.50
C ILE A 324 -55.73 18.66 26.68
N THR A 325 -55.59 17.33 26.59
CA THR A 325 -56.77 16.42 26.67
C THR A 325 -57.47 16.50 28.03
N ALA A 326 -56.73 16.59 29.13
CA ALA A 326 -57.27 16.72 30.47
C ALA A 326 -57.93 18.08 30.74
N ASN A 327 -57.56 19.14 30.00
CA ASN A 327 -58.01 20.50 30.20
C ASN A 327 -58.82 21.07 29.01
N LEU A 328 -59.46 20.21 28.22
CA LEU A 328 -60.29 20.62 27.05
C LEU A 328 -61.34 21.68 27.40
N TYR A 329 -61.87 21.64 28.60
CA TYR A 329 -62.86 22.59 29.11
C TYR A 329 -62.33 24.02 29.30
N ALA A 330 -61.01 24.19 29.51
CA ALA A 330 -60.37 25.47 29.72
C ALA A 330 -59.88 26.11 28.41
N ILE A 331 -59.85 25.35 27.30
CA ILE A 331 -59.26 25.76 26.01
C ILE A 331 -60.39 26.15 25.04
N ARG A 332 -60.40 27.42 24.58
CA ARG A 332 -61.35 27.89 23.55
C ARG A 332 -60.75 27.81 22.15
N PRO A 333 -61.52 27.51 21.12
CA PRO A 333 -61.08 27.61 19.72
C PRO A 333 -60.50 28.99 19.40
N GLY A 334 -59.39 29.05 18.65
CA GLY A 334 -58.74 30.31 18.28
C GLY A 334 -57.65 30.76 19.26
N MET A 335 -57.45 30.12 20.41
CA MET A 335 -56.34 30.42 21.32
C MET A 335 -55.00 30.02 20.72
N LYS A 336 -53.99 30.89 20.84
CA LYS A 336 -52.58 30.63 20.44
C LYS A 336 -51.75 29.94 21.51
N SER A 337 -52.11 30.11 22.78
CA SER A 337 -51.48 29.45 23.92
C SER A 337 -52.42 29.40 25.11
N VAL A 338 -52.17 28.48 26.02
CA VAL A 338 -52.86 28.33 27.27
C VAL A 338 -51.89 27.95 28.39
N GLU A 339 -52.11 28.43 29.61
CA GLU A 339 -51.37 28.01 30.81
C GLU A 339 -52.13 26.87 31.48
N LEU A 340 -51.49 25.72 31.63
CA LEU A 340 -52.06 24.51 32.21
C LEU A 340 -51.19 24.02 33.36
N THR A 341 -51.84 23.48 34.40
CA THR A 341 -51.11 22.87 35.52
C THR A 341 -50.55 21.53 35.10
N ASP A 342 -49.24 21.32 35.22
CA ASP A 342 -48.60 20.06 34.91
C ASP A 342 -48.73 19.08 36.08
N TYR A 343 -49.71 18.22 36.01
CA TYR A 343 -49.98 17.20 37.04
C TYR A 343 -49.03 15.98 36.97
N PHE A 344 -48.12 15.92 35.96
CA PHE A 344 -47.06 14.92 35.91
C PHE A 344 -45.84 15.31 36.77
N ASP A 345 -45.74 16.58 37.20
CA ASP A 345 -44.73 17.07 38.10
C ASP A 345 -45.31 17.23 39.52
N PRO A 346 -44.65 16.64 40.55
CA PRO A 346 -45.10 16.78 41.93
C PRO A 346 -45.22 18.24 42.43
N ALA A 347 -44.46 19.16 41.83
CA ALA A 347 -44.54 20.59 42.13
C ALA A 347 -45.68 21.33 41.49
N LEU A 348 -46.48 20.65 40.63
CA LEU A 348 -47.63 21.18 39.90
C LEU A 348 -47.40 22.55 39.20
N PRO A 349 -46.28 22.74 38.47
CA PRO A 349 -45.99 24.01 37.84
C PRO A 349 -46.99 24.38 36.74
N GLN A 350 -47.18 25.67 36.53
CA GLN A 350 -47.92 26.16 35.39
C GLN A 350 -47.03 26.11 34.16
N VAL A 351 -47.48 25.41 33.13
CA VAL A 351 -46.74 25.25 31.87
C VAL A 351 -47.56 25.91 30.74
N ARG A 352 -46.90 26.78 30.00
CA ARG A 352 -47.49 27.41 28.82
C ARG A 352 -47.43 26.43 27.63
N VAL A 353 -48.59 26.06 27.12
CA VAL A 353 -48.77 25.19 26.00
C VAL A 353 -49.16 26.01 24.76
N GLU A 354 -48.41 25.90 23.68
CA GLU A 354 -48.70 26.53 22.40
C GLU A 354 -49.74 25.69 21.63
N LEU A 355 -50.74 26.41 21.06
CA LEU A 355 -51.81 25.83 20.31
C LEU A 355 -51.86 26.41 18.89
N ASP A 356 -52.32 25.60 17.94
CA ASP A 356 -52.63 26.07 16.60
C ASP A 356 -54.08 26.66 16.62
N PRO A 357 -54.24 27.95 16.41
CA PRO A 357 -55.54 28.61 16.51
C PRO A 357 -56.52 28.20 15.39
N GLN A 358 -56.03 27.54 14.34
CA GLN A 358 -56.90 27.03 13.26
C GLN A 358 -57.51 25.66 13.59
N LEU A 359 -57.01 25.01 14.64
CA LEU A 359 -57.47 23.69 15.06
C LEU A 359 -58.29 23.79 16.36
N SER A 360 -59.26 22.90 16.50
CA SER A 360 -59.98 22.70 17.77
C SER A 360 -59.01 22.18 18.85
N PRO A 361 -59.37 22.31 20.16
CA PRO A 361 -58.55 21.73 21.24
C PRO A 361 -58.27 20.24 21.08
N GLN A 362 -59.26 19.45 20.65
CA GLN A 362 -59.10 18.02 20.37
C GLN A 362 -58.14 17.76 19.21
N GLU A 363 -58.26 18.54 18.12
CA GLU A 363 -57.37 18.38 16.97
C GLU A 363 -55.91 18.75 17.30
N ASN A 364 -55.68 19.75 18.15
CA ASN A 364 -54.36 20.09 18.68
C ASN A 364 -53.77 18.91 19.44
N ALA A 365 -54.51 18.31 20.38
CA ALA A 365 -54.07 17.10 21.11
C ALA A 365 -53.79 15.94 20.14
N GLN A 366 -54.68 15.67 19.18
CA GLN A 366 -54.53 14.59 18.23
C GLN A 366 -53.33 14.78 17.30
N ARG A 367 -53.02 16.03 16.90
CA ARG A 367 -51.80 16.36 16.14
C ARG A 367 -50.54 15.99 16.92
N LEU A 368 -50.48 16.31 18.21
CA LEU A 368 -49.34 15.99 19.07
C LEU A 368 -49.21 14.47 19.28
N PHE A 369 -50.32 13.75 19.54
CA PHE A 369 -50.31 12.29 19.62
C PHE A 369 -49.87 11.61 18.30
N SER A 370 -50.29 12.14 17.18
CA SER A 370 -49.89 11.65 15.86
C SER A 370 -48.38 11.85 15.65
N LYS A 371 -47.86 13.03 16.06
CA LYS A 371 -46.42 13.33 16.01
C LYS A 371 -45.63 12.41 16.95
N TYR A 372 -46.10 12.18 18.17
CA TYR A 372 -45.52 11.23 19.14
C TYR A 372 -45.44 9.81 18.54
N THR A 373 -46.55 9.29 18.00
CA THR A 373 -46.61 7.94 17.43
C THR A 373 -45.64 7.79 16.25
N ARG A 374 -45.55 8.82 15.39
CA ARG A 374 -44.60 8.84 14.27
C ARG A 374 -43.15 8.80 14.76
N LEU A 375 -42.82 9.61 15.78
CA LEU A 375 -41.45 9.64 16.34
C LEU A 375 -41.09 8.32 17.03
N LYS A 376 -42.05 7.70 17.74
CA LYS A 376 -41.85 6.38 18.37
C LYS A 376 -41.48 5.30 17.35
N ARG A 377 -42.20 5.24 16.23
CA ARG A 377 -41.89 4.30 15.13
C ARG A 377 -40.57 4.60 14.48
N ALA A 378 -40.23 5.88 14.30
CA ALA A 378 -38.96 6.33 13.75
C ALA A 378 -37.77 5.92 14.64
N GLU A 379 -37.91 6.06 15.96
CA GLU A 379 -36.87 5.65 16.91
C GLU A 379 -36.56 4.14 16.82
N GLU A 380 -37.59 3.29 16.83
CA GLU A 380 -37.42 1.83 16.71
C GLU A 380 -36.68 1.48 15.39
N ALA A 381 -37.05 2.13 14.29
CA ALA A 381 -36.37 1.95 13.00
C ALA A 381 -34.92 2.45 13.02
N LEU A 382 -34.68 3.63 13.62
CA LEU A 382 -33.36 4.20 13.76
C LEU A 382 -32.44 3.33 14.63
N ARG A 383 -32.92 2.84 15.78
CA ARG A 383 -32.14 1.93 16.65
C ARG A 383 -31.72 0.66 15.89
N ARG A 384 -32.60 0.06 15.10
CA ARG A 384 -32.27 -1.10 14.25
C ARG A 384 -31.25 -0.74 13.18
N GLN A 385 -31.41 0.40 12.48
CA GLN A 385 -30.49 0.84 11.45
C GLN A 385 -29.11 1.19 12.01
N ILE A 386 -29.05 1.81 13.18
CA ILE A 386 -27.79 2.11 13.88
C ILE A 386 -27.06 0.81 14.24
N ALA A 387 -27.76 -0.18 14.80
CA ALA A 387 -27.16 -1.48 15.14
C ALA A 387 -26.59 -2.19 13.90
N LEU A 388 -27.33 -2.22 12.79
CA LEU A 388 -26.86 -2.80 11.53
C LEU A 388 -25.66 -2.01 10.96
N GLY A 389 -25.72 -0.68 11.02
CA GLY A 389 -24.64 0.18 10.54
C GLY A 389 -23.37 0.06 11.37
N GLN A 390 -23.48 -0.12 12.69
CA GLN A 390 -22.36 -0.37 13.58
C GLN A 390 -21.68 -1.71 13.27
N ALA A 391 -22.46 -2.78 13.14
CA ALA A 391 -21.92 -4.09 12.76
C ALA A 391 -21.22 -4.05 11.38
N GLU A 392 -21.77 -3.30 10.42
CA GLU A 392 -21.10 -3.12 9.12
C GLU A 392 -19.80 -2.32 9.25
N LEU A 393 -19.77 -1.28 10.09
CA LEU A 393 -18.58 -0.47 10.35
C LEU A 393 -17.46 -1.32 10.98
N GLU A 394 -17.77 -2.11 11.99
CA GLU A 394 -16.84 -3.04 12.65
C GLU A 394 -16.23 -4.02 11.65
N TYR A 395 -17.06 -4.62 10.77
CA TYR A 395 -16.56 -5.49 9.71
C TYR A 395 -15.59 -4.77 8.77
N VAL A 396 -15.94 -3.56 8.30
CA VAL A 396 -15.09 -2.77 7.41
C VAL A 396 -13.76 -2.41 8.07
N GLU A 397 -13.78 -2.07 9.35
CA GLU A 397 -12.58 -1.76 10.13
C GLU A 397 -11.71 -3.00 10.37
N ALA A 398 -12.32 -4.16 10.64
CA ALA A 398 -11.60 -5.43 10.73
C ALA A 398 -10.91 -5.80 9.41
N VAL A 399 -11.58 -5.62 8.27
CA VAL A 399 -10.99 -5.82 6.94
C VAL A 399 -9.82 -4.86 6.70
N LEU A 400 -9.96 -3.57 7.01
CA LEU A 400 -8.88 -2.59 6.86
C LEU A 400 -7.67 -2.94 7.73
N TYR A 401 -7.89 -3.41 8.94
CA TYR A 401 -6.84 -3.90 9.82
C TYR A 401 -6.14 -5.12 9.21
N THR A 402 -6.89 -6.14 8.79
CA THR A 402 -6.34 -7.34 8.16
C THR A 402 -5.52 -7.02 6.92
N LEU A 403 -5.97 -6.05 6.08
CA LEU A 403 -5.23 -5.58 4.91
C LEU A 403 -3.93 -4.87 5.29
N SER A 404 -3.89 -4.15 6.40
CA SER A 404 -2.68 -3.46 6.89
C SER A 404 -1.62 -4.43 7.40
N SER A 405 -2.03 -5.59 7.93
CA SER A 405 -1.18 -6.64 8.48
C SER A 405 -0.91 -7.79 7.49
N ALA A 406 -1.45 -7.71 6.25
CA ALA A 406 -1.25 -8.74 5.24
C ALA A 406 0.22 -8.82 4.80
N GLY A 407 0.83 -10.00 4.98
CA GLY A 407 2.25 -10.24 4.70
C GLY A 407 2.55 -10.69 3.27
N ASP A 408 1.54 -11.20 2.54
CA ASP A 408 1.72 -11.79 1.22
C ASP A 408 0.55 -11.53 0.27
N ALA A 409 0.80 -11.74 -1.04
CA ALA A 409 -0.20 -11.51 -2.09
C ALA A 409 -1.33 -12.56 -2.05
N ALA A 410 -1.10 -13.74 -1.51
CA ALA A 410 -2.12 -14.77 -1.42
C ALA A 410 -3.20 -14.35 -0.42
N GLN A 411 -2.80 -13.86 0.74
CA GLN A 411 -3.70 -13.32 1.76
C GLN A 411 -4.54 -12.15 1.23
N ILE A 412 -3.93 -11.21 0.49
CA ILE A 412 -4.67 -10.09 -0.10
C ILE A 412 -5.70 -10.57 -1.14
N ARG A 413 -5.37 -11.61 -1.93
CA ARG A 413 -6.32 -12.21 -2.88
C ARG A 413 -7.49 -12.89 -2.17
N GLU A 414 -7.25 -13.61 -1.08
CA GLU A 414 -8.30 -14.22 -0.26
C GLU A 414 -9.25 -13.17 0.33
N ILE A 415 -8.71 -12.07 0.88
CA ILE A 415 -9.51 -10.95 1.37
C ILE A 415 -10.31 -10.32 0.22
N ARG A 416 -9.71 -10.17 -0.97
CA ARG A 416 -10.43 -9.68 -2.14
C ARG A 416 -11.61 -10.58 -2.53
N GLU A 417 -11.42 -11.89 -2.52
CA GLU A 417 -12.49 -12.86 -2.81
C GLU A 417 -13.62 -12.79 -1.76
N GLU A 418 -13.28 -12.67 -0.49
CA GLU A 418 -14.24 -12.43 0.59
C GLU A 418 -15.07 -11.16 0.32
N LEU A 419 -14.41 -10.05 -0.04
CA LEU A 419 -15.07 -8.78 -0.34
C LEU A 419 -15.94 -8.81 -1.60
N VAL A 420 -15.57 -9.62 -2.61
CA VAL A 420 -16.41 -9.86 -3.79
C VAL A 420 -17.67 -10.64 -3.38
N GLN A 421 -17.54 -11.71 -2.59
CA GLN A 421 -18.67 -12.50 -2.09
C GLN A 421 -19.58 -11.66 -1.18
N ALA A 422 -19.00 -10.77 -0.38
CA ALA A 422 -19.74 -9.85 0.49
C ALA A 422 -20.36 -8.63 -0.25
N GLY A 423 -20.11 -8.48 -1.57
CA GLY A 423 -20.69 -7.43 -2.40
C GLY A 423 -20.01 -6.06 -2.32
N TYR A 424 -18.82 -5.96 -1.73
CA TYR A 424 -18.05 -4.70 -1.67
C TYR A 424 -17.23 -4.43 -2.91
N LEU A 425 -16.78 -5.48 -3.59
CA LEU A 425 -15.99 -5.39 -4.80
C LEU A 425 -16.68 -6.12 -5.96
N ARG A 426 -16.43 -5.66 -7.17
CA ARG A 426 -16.90 -6.34 -8.38
C ARG A 426 -16.04 -7.58 -8.67
N PRO A 427 -16.64 -8.70 -9.12
CA PRO A 427 -15.88 -9.83 -9.61
C PRO A 427 -15.01 -9.40 -10.81
N THR A 428 -13.79 -9.93 -10.88
CA THR A 428 -12.97 -9.81 -12.09
C THR A 428 -13.45 -10.84 -13.11
N GLU A 429 -13.27 -10.57 -14.44
CA GLU A 429 -13.74 -11.49 -15.49
C GLU A 429 -13.16 -12.91 -15.36
N LYS A 430 -11.94 -13.07 -14.83
CA LYS A 430 -11.37 -14.37 -14.47
C LYS A 430 -12.00 -15.04 -13.25
N GLY A 431 -12.74 -14.32 -12.43
CA GLY A 431 -13.43 -14.81 -11.23
C GLY A 431 -14.68 -15.65 -11.49
N ARG A 432 -15.02 -15.96 -12.74
CA ARG A 432 -16.07 -16.94 -13.10
C ARG A 432 -15.69 -18.41 -12.82
N ARG A 433 -14.42 -18.71 -12.53
CA ARG A 433 -14.04 -20.02 -11.99
C ARG A 433 -14.42 -20.08 -10.51
N LYS A 434 -15.09 -21.16 -10.09
CA LYS A 434 -15.39 -21.42 -8.69
C LYS A 434 -14.11 -21.20 -7.87
N PRO A 435 -14.13 -20.35 -6.82
CA PRO A 435 -12.95 -20.13 -6.00
C PRO A 435 -12.46 -21.48 -5.45
N LYS A 436 -11.16 -21.73 -5.56
CA LYS A 436 -10.57 -22.86 -4.86
C LYS A 436 -10.82 -22.65 -3.36
N PRO A 437 -11.15 -23.71 -2.60
CA PRO A 437 -11.28 -23.58 -1.15
C PRO A 437 -10.01 -22.95 -0.61
N ALA A 438 -10.15 -21.85 0.13
CA ALA A 438 -9.02 -21.20 0.77
C ALA A 438 -8.38 -22.20 1.74
N LEU A 439 -7.07 -22.34 1.65
CA LEU A 439 -6.32 -23.19 2.56
C LEU A 439 -6.33 -22.53 3.94
N PHE A 440 -6.74 -23.29 4.96
CA PHE A 440 -6.71 -22.82 6.35
C PHE A 440 -5.27 -22.91 6.87
N HIS A 441 -4.62 -21.75 7.06
CA HIS A 441 -3.24 -21.63 7.53
C HIS A 441 -3.12 -20.57 8.63
N PRO A 442 -3.72 -20.77 9.81
CA PRO A 442 -3.60 -19.83 10.92
C PRO A 442 -2.15 -19.76 11.39
N ARG A 443 -1.78 -18.65 12.02
CA ARG A 443 -0.51 -18.58 12.76
C ARG A 443 -0.60 -19.48 13.96
N ALA A 444 0.45 -20.28 14.20
CA ALA A 444 0.53 -21.20 15.33
C ALA A 444 1.68 -20.79 16.26
N PHE A 445 1.41 -20.76 17.55
CA PHE A 445 2.37 -20.42 18.60
C PHE A 445 2.34 -21.49 19.69
N THR A 446 3.46 -21.71 20.34
CA THR A 446 3.55 -22.56 21.53
C THR A 446 3.65 -21.65 22.76
N VAL A 447 2.80 -21.88 23.74
CA VAL A 447 2.78 -21.15 25.02
C VAL A 447 3.16 -22.07 26.19
N ASP A 448 3.17 -21.52 27.39
CA ASP A 448 3.50 -22.26 28.61
C ASP A 448 2.72 -23.57 28.72
N GLY A 449 3.37 -24.60 29.25
CA GLY A 449 2.82 -25.97 29.30
C GLY A 449 2.81 -26.72 27.96
N GLY A 450 3.46 -26.17 26.90
CA GLY A 450 3.49 -26.79 25.56
C GLY A 450 2.16 -26.70 24.81
N LEU A 451 1.23 -25.87 25.27
CA LEU A 451 -0.07 -25.70 24.63
C LEU A 451 0.04 -24.90 23.34
N THR A 452 -0.76 -25.28 22.35
CA THR A 452 -0.80 -24.60 21.05
C THR A 452 -1.86 -23.49 21.06
N VAL A 453 -1.46 -22.31 20.56
CA VAL A 453 -2.33 -21.17 20.30
C VAL A 453 -2.41 -20.93 18.80
N LEU A 454 -3.62 -20.88 18.26
CA LEU A 454 -3.89 -20.55 16.86
C LEU A 454 -4.44 -19.13 16.74
N CYS A 455 -3.93 -18.38 15.77
CA CYS A 455 -4.36 -17.00 15.49
C CYS A 455 -4.75 -16.86 14.01
N GLY A 456 -5.99 -16.45 13.74
CA GLY A 456 -6.50 -16.26 12.40
C GLY A 456 -5.86 -15.06 11.69
N ARG A 457 -5.68 -15.16 10.37
CA ARG A 457 -5.05 -14.13 9.52
C ARG A 457 -6.06 -13.30 8.73
N SER A 458 -7.31 -13.71 8.68
CA SER A 458 -8.42 -13.04 7.99
C SER A 458 -9.73 -13.28 8.72
N ASN A 459 -10.78 -12.50 8.40
CA ASN A 459 -12.11 -12.70 8.97
C ASN A 459 -12.65 -14.09 8.66
N ARG A 460 -12.35 -14.64 7.49
CA ARG A 460 -12.74 -15.99 7.10
C ARG A 460 -12.00 -17.04 7.92
N GLU A 461 -10.70 -16.88 8.12
CA GLU A 461 -9.93 -17.77 9.01
C GLU A 461 -10.38 -17.66 10.47
N ASN A 462 -10.69 -16.46 10.95
CA ASN A 462 -11.26 -16.22 12.27
C ASN A 462 -12.58 -17.01 12.45
N ASP A 463 -13.44 -16.98 11.44
CA ASP A 463 -14.72 -17.69 11.42
C ASP A 463 -14.52 -19.21 11.42
N GLU A 464 -13.63 -19.71 10.54
CA GLU A 464 -13.30 -21.13 10.45
C GLU A 464 -12.63 -21.65 11.73
N LEU A 465 -11.67 -20.89 12.27
CA LEU A 465 -10.98 -21.24 13.51
C LEU A 465 -11.97 -21.39 14.67
N THR A 466 -12.83 -20.38 14.87
CA THR A 466 -13.74 -20.33 16.03
C THR A 466 -14.89 -21.34 15.93
N HIS A 467 -15.47 -21.53 14.73
CA HIS A 467 -16.71 -22.30 14.60
C HIS A 467 -16.56 -23.71 14.02
N ARG A 468 -15.40 -24.04 13.43
CA ARG A 468 -15.18 -25.33 12.77
C ARG A 468 -13.97 -26.12 13.28
N ARG A 469 -12.91 -25.42 13.75
CA ARG A 469 -11.66 -26.07 14.14
C ARG A 469 -11.50 -26.21 15.65
N ALA A 470 -11.86 -25.19 16.40
CA ALA A 470 -11.74 -25.18 17.84
C ALA A 470 -12.77 -26.12 18.51
N ALA A 471 -12.33 -26.82 19.56
CA ALA A 471 -13.22 -27.58 20.41
C ALA A 471 -14.07 -26.65 21.30
N LYS A 472 -15.25 -27.10 21.73
CA LYS A 472 -16.14 -26.30 22.56
C LYS A 472 -15.56 -25.89 23.91
N THR A 473 -14.56 -26.64 24.39
CA THR A 473 -13.84 -26.42 25.64
C THR A 473 -12.60 -25.55 25.50
N ASP A 474 -12.11 -25.31 24.28
CA ASP A 474 -10.98 -24.44 24.03
C ASP A 474 -11.29 -23.00 24.43
N LEU A 475 -10.26 -22.18 24.64
CA LEU A 475 -10.40 -20.80 25.05
C LEU A 475 -10.18 -19.87 23.86
N TRP A 476 -11.15 -19.01 23.62
CA TRP A 476 -11.13 -17.97 22.61
C TRP A 476 -10.76 -16.63 23.24
N PHE A 477 -9.89 -15.86 22.57
CA PHE A 477 -9.40 -14.56 22.99
C PHE A 477 -9.60 -13.53 21.88
N HIS A 478 -9.91 -12.29 22.26
CA HIS A 478 -10.00 -11.15 21.34
C HIS A 478 -9.75 -9.83 22.07
N ALA A 479 -9.08 -8.87 21.41
CA ALA A 479 -8.92 -7.53 21.95
C ALA A 479 -10.27 -6.82 22.04
N ARG A 480 -10.57 -6.25 23.20
CA ARG A 480 -11.89 -5.74 23.55
C ARG A 480 -12.26 -4.50 22.73
N ASN A 481 -13.41 -4.53 22.04
CA ASN A 481 -14.00 -3.41 21.28
C ASN A 481 -13.09 -2.80 20.20
N VAL A 482 -12.11 -3.52 19.70
CA VAL A 482 -11.21 -3.05 18.64
C VAL A 482 -11.03 -4.13 17.57
N PRO A 483 -10.72 -3.77 16.31
CA PRO A 483 -10.37 -4.74 15.28
C PRO A 483 -9.15 -5.58 15.67
N GLY A 484 -9.26 -6.91 15.48
CA GLY A 484 -8.19 -7.84 15.81
C GLY A 484 -8.45 -9.23 15.27
N SER A 485 -7.51 -10.15 15.53
CA SER A 485 -7.61 -11.56 15.18
C SER A 485 -8.31 -12.35 16.28
N HIS A 486 -9.05 -13.39 15.88
CA HIS A 486 -9.46 -14.44 16.82
C HIS A 486 -8.25 -15.30 17.18
N VAL A 487 -8.01 -15.46 18.44
CA VAL A 487 -6.96 -16.31 18.98
C VAL A 487 -7.59 -17.43 19.78
N VAL A 488 -7.20 -18.67 19.52
CA VAL A 488 -7.73 -19.85 20.22
C VAL A 488 -6.60 -20.63 20.84
N LEU A 489 -6.66 -20.79 22.16
CA LEU A 489 -5.78 -21.70 22.90
C LEU A 489 -6.43 -23.07 22.93
N LEU A 490 -5.75 -24.05 22.34
CA LEU A 490 -6.18 -25.44 22.31
C LEU A 490 -5.90 -26.09 23.67
N ALA A 491 -6.91 -26.13 24.52
CA ALA A 491 -6.75 -26.59 25.91
C ALA A 491 -6.56 -28.12 26.03
N GLN A 492 -6.96 -28.91 25.02
CA GLN A 492 -6.82 -30.40 25.01
C GLN A 492 -7.31 -31.08 26.27
N GLY A 493 -8.33 -30.53 26.92
CA GLY A 493 -8.88 -31.05 28.18
C GLY A 493 -8.08 -30.67 29.44
N GLN A 494 -7.00 -29.90 29.32
CA GLN A 494 -6.19 -29.44 30.44
C GLN A 494 -6.70 -28.04 30.92
N GLN A 495 -6.38 -27.69 32.17
CA GLN A 495 -6.55 -26.30 32.62
C GLN A 495 -5.27 -25.54 32.32
N PRO A 496 -5.32 -24.50 31.45
CA PRO A 496 -4.17 -23.66 31.14
C PRO A 496 -3.66 -22.94 32.38
N SER A 497 -2.34 -22.80 32.49
CA SER A 497 -1.72 -21.99 33.53
C SER A 497 -2.05 -20.51 33.34
N LYS A 498 -1.89 -19.70 34.42
CA LYS A 498 -2.05 -18.24 34.34
C LYS A 498 -1.12 -17.64 33.28
N LEU A 499 0.11 -18.14 33.18
CA LEU A 499 1.11 -17.68 32.20
C LEU A 499 0.66 -18.00 30.77
N ALA A 500 0.13 -19.20 30.51
CA ALA A 500 -0.40 -19.56 29.20
C ALA A 500 -1.57 -18.64 28.77
N LEU A 501 -2.46 -18.28 29.72
CA LEU A 501 -3.55 -17.34 29.46
C LEU A 501 -3.01 -15.93 29.15
N GLU A 502 -2.02 -15.45 29.89
CA GLU A 502 -1.38 -14.14 29.68
C GLU A 502 -0.64 -14.10 28.32
N GLN A 503 0.05 -15.19 27.93
CA GLN A 503 0.72 -15.31 26.63
C GLN A 503 -0.30 -15.33 25.47
N ALA A 504 -1.39 -16.09 25.60
CA ALA A 504 -2.45 -16.12 24.59
C ALA A 504 -3.14 -14.75 24.43
N ALA A 505 -3.37 -14.07 25.56
CA ALA A 505 -3.88 -12.69 25.55
C ALA A 505 -2.88 -11.71 24.94
N GLY A 506 -1.57 -11.88 25.20
CA GLY A 506 -0.48 -11.11 24.56
C GLY A 506 -0.48 -11.25 23.04
N ILE A 507 -0.69 -12.45 22.51
CA ILE A 507 -0.83 -12.72 21.08
C ILE A 507 -2.06 -11.99 20.53
N ALA A 508 -3.22 -12.06 21.20
CA ALA A 508 -4.43 -11.35 20.77
C ALA A 508 -4.26 -9.83 20.79
N ALA A 509 -3.57 -9.30 21.78
CA ALA A 509 -3.22 -7.89 21.86
C ALA A 509 -2.26 -7.47 20.73
N TYR A 510 -1.25 -8.28 20.43
CA TYR A 510 -0.29 -8.04 19.36
C TYR A 510 -0.96 -8.02 17.97
N TYR A 511 -1.89 -8.94 17.71
CA TYR A 511 -2.67 -8.99 16.47
C TYR A 511 -3.98 -8.20 16.57
N SER A 512 -3.91 -6.98 17.13
CA SER A 512 -5.02 -6.03 17.19
C SER A 512 -4.61 -4.65 16.68
N SER A 513 -5.60 -3.81 16.36
CA SER A 513 -5.37 -2.44 15.87
C SER A 513 -4.71 -1.51 16.91
N VAL A 514 -4.61 -1.94 18.15
CA VAL A 514 -4.03 -1.19 19.28
C VAL A 514 -2.75 -1.83 19.82
N ALA A 515 -2.07 -2.66 19.03
CA ALA A 515 -0.82 -3.32 19.41
C ALA A 515 0.31 -2.37 19.87
N GLY A 516 0.28 -1.08 19.50
CA GLY A 516 1.22 -0.07 19.95
C GLY A 516 0.97 0.48 21.36
N GLN A 517 -0.10 0.08 22.02
CA GLN A 517 -0.39 0.49 23.41
C GLN A 517 0.40 -0.37 24.41
N PRO A 518 0.80 0.19 25.56
CA PRO A 518 1.58 -0.56 26.56
C PRO A 518 0.80 -1.72 27.19
N ARG A 519 -0.53 -1.61 27.26
CA ARG A 519 -1.44 -2.66 27.72
C ARG A 519 -2.76 -2.60 26.96
N VAL A 520 -3.30 -3.76 26.60
CA VAL A 520 -4.54 -3.94 25.85
C VAL A 520 -5.49 -4.82 26.65
N ALA A 521 -6.75 -4.41 26.78
CA ALA A 521 -7.78 -5.25 27.35
C ALA A 521 -8.16 -6.36 26.37
N VAL A 522 -7.99 -7.61 26.77
CA VAL A 522 -8.31 -8.80 25.98
C VAL A 522 -9.36 -9.61 26.71
N ASP A 523 -10.49 -9.81 26.05
CA ASP A 523 -11.56 -10.65 26.57
C ASP A 523 -11.29 -12.11 26.15
N TYR A 524 -11.56 -13.06 27.07
CA TYR A 524 -11.48 -14.48 26.77
C TYR A 524 -12.63 -15.25 27.38
N THR A 525 -13.06 -16.29 26.68
CA THR A 525 -14.13 -17.18 27.10
C THR A 525 -14.00 -18.53 26.41
N GLN A 526 -14.78 -19.51 26.84
CA GLN A 526 -14.83 -20.80 26.13
C GLN A 526 -15.51 -20.65 24.76
N VAL A 527 -15.00 -21.37 23.74
CA VAL A 527 -15.54 -21.34 22.37
C VAL A 527 -17.03 -21.62 22.31
N ARG A 528 -17.57 -22.50 23.19
CA ARG A 528 -19.03 -22.76 23.28
C ARG A 528 -19.89 -21.51 23.56
N ARG A 529 -19.30 -20.46 24.13
CA ARG A 529 -19.96 -19.19 24.47
C ARG A 529 -19.82 -18.13 23.38
N VAL A 530 -19.08 -18.45 22.31
CA VAL A 530 -18.92 -17.59 21.14
C VAL A 530 -19.91 -18.02 20.07
N LYS A 531 -20.82 -17.13 19.70
CA LYS A 531 -21.89 -17.42 18.76
C LYS A 531 -21.85 -16.47 17.56
N LYS A 532 -22.06 -17.00 16.38
CA LYS A 532 -22.23 -16.18 15.18
C LYS A 532 -23.69 -15.76 15.05
N PRO A 533 -24.01 -14.44 15.02
CA PRO A 533 -25.35 -13.97 14.75
C PRO A 533 -25.84 -14.43 13.37
N GLN A 534 -27.16 -14.68 13.25
CA GLN A 534 -27.74 -15.07 11.97
C GLN A 534 -27.52 -13.98 10.90
N GLY A 535 -26.97 -14.35 9.76
CA GLY A 535 -26.67 -13.42 8.67
C GLY A 535 -25.42 -12.56 8.90
N ALA A 536 -24.68 -12.76 10.01
CA ALA A 536 -23.43 -12.02 10.27
C ALA A 536 -22.34 -12.38 9.27
N ARG A 537 -21.51 -11.40 8.96
CA ARG A 537 -20.34 -11.56 8.09
C ARG A 537 -19.26 -12.44 8.74
N PRO A 538 -18.32 -13.00 7.96
CA PRO A 538 -17.20 -13.77 8.53
C PRO A 538 -16.46 -12.97 9.60
N GLY A 539 -16.04 -13.64 10.68
CA GLY A 539 -15.32 -13.04 11.80
C GLY A 539 -16.16 -12.24 12.80
N MET A 540 -17.45 -12.02 12.52
CA MET A 540 -18.35 -11.32 13.44
C MET A 540 -18.99 -12.29 14.43
N VAL A 541 -18.79 -12.05 15.72
CA VAL A 541 -19.28 -12.94 16.79
C VAL A 541 -19.84 -12.15 17.97
N ASN A 542 -20.82 -12.73 18.66
CA ASN A 542 -21.24 -12.35 20.00
C ASN A 542 -20.66 -13.38 20.98
N TYR A 543 -20.10 -12.92 22.09
CA TYR A 543 -19.58 -13.78 23.14
C TYR A 543 -20.13 -13.37 24.50
N PHE A 544 -20.24 -14.34 25.38
CA PHE A 544 -20.91 -14.20 26.67
C PHE A 544 -20.03 -14.80 27.77
N GLU A 545 -20.29 -14.38 29.02
CA GLU A 545 -19.61 -14.91 30.22
C GLU A 545 -18.09 -14.93 30.05
N PHE A 546 -17.53 -13.79 29.68
CA PHE A 546 -16.10 -13.61 29.42
C PHE A 546 -15.38 -13.04 30.65
N GLN A 547 -14.06 -13.23 30.66
CA GLN A 547 -13.12 -12.57 31.57
C GLN A 547 -12.19 -11.66 30.75
N THR A 548 -11.61 -10.67 31.39
CA THR A 548 -10.73 -9.68 30.75
C THR A 548 -9.33 -9.72 31.35
N ILE A 549 -8.32 -9.80 30.52
CA ILE A 549 -6.90 -9.69 30.90
C ILE A 549 -6.34 -8.40 30.30
N LEU A 550 -5.62 -7.60 31.11
CA LEU A 550 -4.81 -6.48 30.63
C LEU A 550 -3.46 -7.01 30.17
N ALA A 551 -3.36 -7.35 28.88
CA ALA A 551 -2.19 -7.99 28.29
C ALA A 551 -1.21 -6.96 27.72
N VAL A 552 0.09 -7.25 27.81
CA VAL A 552 1.14 -6.56 27.05
C VAL A 552 1.20 -7.21 25.66
N PRO A 553 1.10 -6.43 24.54
CA PRO A 553 1.23 -6.99 23.22
C PRO A 553 2.62 -7.62 23.03
N ALA A 554 2.67 -8.93 22.93
CA ALA A 554 3.92 -9.68 22.76
C ALA A 554 3.67 -11.00 22.04
N LEU A 555 4.67 -11.49 21.33
CA LEU A 555 4.72 -12.87 20.82
C LEU A 555 5.56 -13.72 21.79
N PRO A 556 5.23 -15.01 21.98
CA PRO A 556 6.11 -15.93 22.69
C PRO A 556 7.46 -15.98 21.99
N GLU A 557 8.56 -16.11 22.75
CA GLU A 557 9.88 -16.31 22.18
C GLU A 557 9.89 -17.56 21.33
N GLU A 558 10.40 -17.49 20.10
CA GLU A 558 10.69 -18.66 19.29
C GLU A 558 11.78 -19.47 19.99
N LYS A 559 11.45 -20.71 20.44
CA LYS A 559 12.41 -21.64 21.02
C LYS A 559 13.22 -22.32 19.93
#